data_3d02581fca37a1935ecaa8cdde0e8807
#
_entry.id   3d02581fca37a1935ecaa8cdde0e8807
#
_cell.length_a   1.000
_cell.length_b   1.000
_cell.length_c   1.000
_cell.angle_alpha   90.00
_cell.angle_beta   90.00
_cell.angle_gamma   90.00
#
_symmetry.space_group_name_H-M   'P 1'
#
loop_
_entity.id
_entity.type
_entity.pdbx_description
1 polymer ?
#
loop_
_entity_poly.entity_id
_entity_poly.type
_entity_poly.pdbx_seq_one_letter_code
_entity_poly.pdbx_strand_id
1 'polypeptide(L)'
;MTSEARFFVKRKLHKKCGVFEACKKVADFFDTLNKLGDVMKAVLIVLIVICAVLALFYAVGLKFVRVLILRQDNFPTPETGARSSNLLEPTGNALWAHNIPYFKPFRELPFEEISIDTDDGLTLRADLLRGTGTGVTVMFFHGYKSEPACDFAAMYDFYKSLGHDLIYVHMRAHGKSDGTYIGFGALDRYDIVKWTDKAAELFPDNDIYLHGMSMGAASVLQSMDLELNKNVRGVIADCGYSDLNTVFRNLVGQLYHLPTMFVDVFEYVNLLKAGYGFKEASSVRSVSVTEIPLLYICGDSDRYVPKDMAMRIFDACRSEKKLLLVPGAGHAASYMCAKDEYEALVKELINNNRRKN
;
A
#
# COMPACT_ATOMS: atom_id res chain seq x y z
N MET A 1 44.62 -15.13 -36.33
CA MET A 1 43.38 -14.55 -35.80
C MET A 1 42.81 -15.49 -34.75
N THR A 2 42.76 -15.07 -33.49
CA THR A 2 42.28 -15.86 -32.38
C THR A 2 40.75 -16.10 -32.48
N SER A 3 40.27 -17.14 -31.86
CA SER A 3 38.82 -17.53 -31.89
C SER A 3 37.91 -16.38 -31.44
N GLU A 4 38.38 -15.55 -30.51
CA GLU A 4 37.69 -14.35 -30.04
C GLU A 4 37.50 -13.24 -31.08
N ALA A 5 38.53 -13.04 -31.93
CA ALA A 5 38.44 -12.05 -33.02
C ALA A 5 37.40 -12.48 -34.09
N ARG A 6 37.25 -13.79 -34.33
CA ARG A 6 36.21 -14.32 -35.23
C ARG A 6 34.80 -14.19 -34.64
N PHE A 7 34.66 -14.31 -33.29
CA PHE A 7 33.39 -14.16 -32.62
C PHE A 7 32.93 -12.68 -32.61
N PHE A 8 33.85 -11.74 -32.40
CA PHE A 8 33.58 -10.27 -32.40
C PHE A 8 33.19 -9.80 -33.84
N VAL A 9 33.86 -10.28 -34.84
CA VAL A 9 33.56 -9.96 -36.27
C VAL A 9 32.19 -10.53 -36.66
N LYS A 10 31.89 -11.78 -36.27
CA LYS A 10 30.55 -12.39 -36.51
C LYS A 10 29.42 -11.59 -35.82
N ARG A 11 29.64 -11.13 -34.59
CA ARG A 11 28.64 -10.35 -33.85
C ARG A 11 28.43 -8.94 -34.44
N LYS A 12 29.49 -8.31 -34.97
CA LYS A 12 29.41 -7.04 -35.70
C LYS A 12 28.72 -7.18 -37.08
N LEU A 13 28.97 -8.28 -37.77
CA LEU A 13 28.30 -8.60 -39.05
C LEU A 13 26.81 -8.92 -38.82
N HIS A 14 26.45 -9.67 -37.77
CA HIS A 14 25.05 -9.97 -37.46
C HIS A 14 24.25 -8.70 -37.07
N LYS A 15 24.87 -7.75 -36.30
CA LYS A 15 24.22 -6.45 -36.01
C LYS A 15 24.08 -5.59 -37.26
N LYS A 16 25.06 -5.59 -38.18
CA LYS A 16 24.94 -4.88 -39.47
C LYS A 16 23.89 -5.51 -40.37
N CYS A 17 23.80 -6.87 -40.39
CA CYS A 17 22.79 -7.58 -41.15
C CYS A 17 21.38 -7.32 -40.66
N GLY A 18 21.17 -7.29 -39.31
CA GLY A 18 19.86 -6.96 -38.68
C GLY A 18 19.43 -5.54 -38.95
N VAL A 19 20.35 -4.56 -38.90
CA VAL A 19 20.05 -3.16 -39.26
C VAL A 19 19.72 -3.00 -40.72
N PHE A 20 20.45 -3.70 -41.62
CA PHE A 20 20.21 -3.65 -43.04
C PHE A 20 18.86 -4.30 -43.42
N GLU A 21 18.50 -5.39 -42.77
CA GLU A 21 17.21 -6.04 -42.96
C GLU A 21 16.04 -5.17 -42.41
N ALA A 22 16.23 -4.49 -41.29
CA ALA A 22 15.29 -3.53 -40.78
C ALA A 22 15.12 -2.32 -41.74
N CYS A 23 16.21 -1.76 -42.23
CA CYS A 23 16.18 -0.70 -43.25
C CYS A 23 15.46 -1.12 -44.53
N LYS A 24 15.68 -2.37 -45.00
CA LYS A 24 14.99 -2.91 -46.19
C LYS A 24 13.49 -3.03 -45.93
N LYS A 25 13.06 -3.55 -44.79
CA LYS A 25 11.65 -3.64 -44.40
C LYS A 25 10.97 -2.27 -44.34
N VAL A 26 11.68 -1.25 -43.83
CA VAL A 26 11.21 0.14 -43.82
C VAL A 26 11.08 0.69 -45.26
N ALA A 27 12.06 0.47 -46.13
CA ALA A 27 11.97 0.90 -47.51
C ALA A 27 10.82 0.21 -48.28
N ASP A 28 10.65 -1.11 -48.12
CA ASP A 28 9.56 -1.89 -48.72
C ASP A 28 8.18 -1.41 -48.19
N PHE A 29 8.10 -0.98 -46.92
CA PHE A 29 6.91 -0.34 -46.36
C PHE A 29 6.59 0.99 -47.01
N PHE A 30 7.58 1.86 -47.21
CA PHE A 30 7.38 3.14 -47.91
C PHE A 30 7.00 2.98 -49.38
N ASP A 31 7.59 1.98 -50.09
CA ASP A 31 7.20 1.65 -51.45
C ASP A 31 5.76 1.13 -51.56
N THR A 32 5.32 0.35 -50.56
CA THR A 32 3.94 -0.12 -50.46
C THR A 32 2.99 1.03 -50.20
N LEU A 33 3.36 1.95 -49.28
CA LEU A 33 2.63 3.21 -49.00
C LEU A 33 2.45 4.06 -50.24
N ASN A 34 3.47 4.21 -51.06
CA ASN A 34 3.43 5.00 -52.30
C ASN A 34 2.47 4.43 -53.39
N LYS A 35 2.21 3.15 -53.34
CA LYS A 35 1.28 2.43 -54.25
C LYS A 35 -0.21 2.53 -53.82
N LEU A 36 -0.47 2.96 -52.56
CA LEU A 36 -1.81 3.09 -52.04
C LEU A 36 -2.48 4.40 -52.58
N GLY A 37 -3.78 4.36 -52.84
CA GLY A 37 -4.55 5.56 -53.13
C GLY A 37 -4.54 6.56 -51.94
N ASP A 38 -4.71 7.85 -52.21
CA ASP A 38 -4.53 8.91 -51.19
C ASP A 38 -5.43 8.75 -49.97
N VAL A 39 -6.65 8.25 -50.16
CA VAL A 39 -7.58 7.97 -49.07
C VAL A 39 -7.01 6.87 -48.14
N MET A 40 -6.44 5.80 -48.72
CA MET A 40 -5.87 4.68 -47.97
C MET A 40 -4.61 5.08 -47.22
N LYS A 41 -3.79 5.97 -47.80
CA LYS A 41 -2.63 6.58 -47.10
C LYS A 41 -3.08 7.39 -45.88
N ALA A 42 -4.10 8.21 -46.03
CA ALA A 42 -4.66 9.02 -44.94
C ALA A 42 -5.17 8.10 -43.78
N VAL A 43 -5.92 7.06 -44.10
CA VAL A 43 -6.42 6.09 -43.10
C VAL A 43 -5.27 5.42 -42.39
N LEU A 44 -4.23 4.98 -43.12
CA LEU A 44 -3.06 4.32 -42.49
C LEU A 44 -2.28 5.27 -41.57
N ILE A 45 -2.09 6.53 -41.97
CA ILE A 45 -1.45 7.55 -41.13
C ILE A 45 -2.26 7.76 -39.84
N VAL A 46 -3.59 7.89 -39.93
CA VAL A 46 -4.46 8.01 -38.76
C VAL A 46 -4.32 6.81 -37.83
N LEU A 47 -4.33 5.60 -38.36
CA LEU A 47 -4.13 4.38 -37.57
C LEU A 47 -2.75 4.33 -36.88
N ILE A 48 -1.69 4.72 -37.59
CA ILE A 48 -0.33 4.80 -37.01
C ILE A 48 -0.30 5.82 -35.87
N VAL A 49 -0.91 6.99 -36.04
CA VAL A 49 -0.99 8.03 -35.00
C VAL A 49 -1.76 7.50 -33.80
N ILE A 50 -2.91 6.86 -34.00
CA ILE A 50 -3.69 6.26 -32.90
C ILE A 50 -2.85 5.22 -32.16
N CYS A 51 -2.19 4.29 -32.85
CA CYS A 51 -1.33 3.29 -32.23
C CYS A 51 -0.18 3.92 -31.45
N ALA A 52 0.45 4.97 -31.96
CA ALA A 52 1.52 5.69 -31.29
C ALA A 52 1.03 6.37 -30.00
N VAL A 53 -0.15 7.00 -30.05
CA VAL A 53 -0.80 7.63 -28.88
C VAL A 53 -1.14 6.57 -27.83
N LEU A 54 -1.75 5.44 -28.22
CA LEU A 54 -2.07 4.35 -27.30
C LEU A 54 -0.81 3.76 -26.68
N ALA A 55 0.25 3.56 -27.46
CA ALA A 55 1.54 3.08 -26.96
C ALA A 55 2.16 4.07 -25.95
N LEU A 56 2.05 5.39 -26.18
CA LEU A 56 2.49 6.41 -25.25
C LEU A 56 1.71 6.35 -23.93
N PHE A 57 0.38 6.29 -24.00
CA PHE A 57 -0.45 6.15 -22.80
C PHE A 57 -0.11 4.87 -22.02
N TYR A 58 0.05 3.76 -22.70
CA TYR A 58 0.46 2.50 -22.07
C TYR A 58 1.84 2.62 -21.40
N ALA A 59 2.81 3.26 -22.05
CA ALA A 59 4.13 3.51 -21.46
C ALA A 59 4.08 4.40 -20.21
N VAL A 60 3.21 5.42 -20.21
CA VAL A 60 2.95 6.26 -19.03
C VAL A 60 2.34 5.43 -17.91
N GLY A 61 1.33 4.62 -18.20
CA GLY A 61 0.72 3.71 -17.23
C GLY A 61 1.73 2.73 -16.63
N LEU A 62 2.61 2.14 -17.47
CA LEU A 62 3.70 1.27 -17.00
C LEU A 62 4.67 2.01 -16.05
N LYS A 63 4.97 3.28 -16.33
CA LYS A 63 5.80 4.09 -15.44
C LYS A 63 5.14 4.27 -14.07
N PHE A 64 3.84 4.55 -14.04
CA PHE A 64 3.10 4.66 -12.77
C PHE A 64 3.10 3.32 -12.01
N VAL A 65 2.81 2.19 -12.67
CA VAL A 65 2.88 0.87 -12.04
C VAL A 65 4.27 0.61 -11.47
N ARG A 66 5.33 0.90 -12.25
CA ARG A 66 6.71 0.69 -11.81
C ARG A 66 7.09 1.54 -10.59
N VAL A 67 6.61 2.78 -10.54
CA VAL A 67 6.98 3.72 -9.47
C VAL A 67 6.13 3.52 -8.22
N LEU A 68 4.82 3.23 -8.39
CA LEU A 68 3.86 3.23 -7.28
C LEU A 68 3.47 1.83 -6.80
N ILE A 69 3.42 0.85 -7.69
CA ILE A 69 2.86 -0.48 -7.40
C ILE A 69 3.93 -1.55 -7.21
N LEU A 70 5.04 -1.49 -7.97
CA LEU A 70 6.09 -2.48 -7.81
C LEU A 70 6.77 -2.37 -6.45
N ARG A 71 7.08 -3.53 -5.89
CA ARG A 71 7.94 -3.68 -4.71
C ARG A 71 9.21 -2.85 -4.86
N GLN A 72 9.59 -2.18 -3.80
CA GLN A 72 10.85 -1.46 -3.69
C GLN A 72 11.50 -1.84 -2.37
N ASP A 73 12.68 -2.47 -2.43
CA ASP A 73 13.39 -2.93 -1.23
C ASP A 73 14.19 -1.80 -0.55
N ASN A 74 14.44 -0.71 -1.28
CA ASN A 74 15.20 0.45 -0.80
C ASN A 74 14.28 1.67 -0.65
N PHE A 75 13.49 1.73 0.41
CA PHE A 75 12.78 2.94 0.80
C PHE A 75 13.49 3.65 1.96
N PRO A 76 13.36 4.97 2.07
CA PRO A 76 13.98 5.72 3.16
C PRO A 76 13.45 5.26 4.52
N THR A 77 14.35 5.05 5.47
CA THR A 77 14.04 4.79 6.87
C THR A 77 14.44 5.99 7.73
N PRO A 78 14.00 6.11 8.98
CA PRO A 78 14.46 7.16 9.89
C PRO A 78 15.98 7.26 10.01
N GLU A 79 16.72 6.16 9.84
CA GLU A 79 18.18 6.12 9.89
C GLU A 79 18.84 6.64 8.60
N THR A 80 18.22 6.45 7.45
CA THR A 80 18.80 6.83 6.15
C THR A 80 18.51 8.26 5.73
N GLY A 81 17.68 8.99 6.47
CA GLY A 81 17.40 10.40 6.30
C GLY A 81 15.96 10.74 5.94
N ALA A 82 15.62 12.02 6.10
CA ALA A 82 14.29 12.53 5.83
C ALA A 82 13.90 12.30 4.36
N ARG A 83 12.69 11.78 4.14
CA ARG A 83 12.10 11.75 2.80
C ARG A 83 11.98 13.18 2.26
N SER A 84 12.61 13.44 1.13
CA SER A 84 12.38 14.69 0.37
C SER A 84 10.93 14.82 -0.14
N SER A 85 10.12 13.79 0.01
CA SER A 85 8.69 13.77 -0.37
C SER A 85 7.77 14.51 0.60
N ASN A 86 8.31 15.04 1.70
CA ASN A 86 7.52 15.80 2.69
C ASN A 86 7.19 17.24 2.25
N LEU A 87 7.37 17.57 0.99
CA LEU A 87 6.93 18.87 0.42
C LEU A 87 5.43 19.14 0.61
N LEU A 88 4.63 18.10 0.80
CA LEU A 88 3.18 18.23 0.99
C LEU A 88 2.75 18.23 2.45
N GLU A 89 3.57 17.70 3.38
CA GLU A 89 3.20 17.52 4.77
C GLU A 89 4.05 18.38 5.68
N PRO A 90 3.48 19.43 6.31
CA PRO A 90 4.20 20.31 7.24
C PRO A 90 4.81 19.56 8.43
N THR A 91 4.16 18.48 8.88
CA THR A 91 4.57 17.67 10.03
C THR A 91 5.54 16.54 9.68
N GLY A 92 5.77 16.28 8.39
CA GLY A 92 6.53 15.10 7.96
C GLY A 92 7.96 15.03 8.49
N ASN A 93 8.71 16.13 8.48
CA ASN A 93 10.06 16.17 9.04
C ASN A 93 10.06 16.01 10.57
N ALA A 94 9.03 16.57 11.26
CA ALA A 94 8.88 16.43 12.69
C ALA A 94 8.55 14.98 13.08
N LEU A 95 7.69 14.32 12.31
CA LEU A 95 7.35 12.90 12.51
C LEU A 95 8.59 12.00 12.35
N TRP A 96 9.42 12.23 11.32
CA TRP A 96 10.67 11.49 11.15
C TRP A 96 11.62 11.70 12.34
N ALA A 97 11.84 12.95 12.74
CA ALA A 97 12.66 13.28 13.89
C ALA A 97 12.12 12.63 15.20
N HIS A 98 10.80 12.59 15.35
CA HIS A 98 10.13 11.93 16.48
C HIS A 98 10.39 10.43 16.50
N ASN A 99 10.38 9.74 15.34
CA ASN A 99 10.51 8.29 15.26
C ASN A 99 11.96 7.78 15.32
N ILE A 100 12.96 8.60 14.98
CA ILE A 100 14.38 8.20 15.00
C ILE A 100 14.82 7.49 16.31
N PRO A 101 14.52 8.00 17.52
CA PRO A 101 14.97 7.36 18.76
C PRO A 101 14.42 5.95 18.99
N TYR A 102 13.25 5.65 18.43
CA TYR A 102 12.53 4.38 18.66
C TYR A 102 12.87 3.32 17.60
N PHE A 103 13.33 3.71 16.41
CA PHE A 103 13.48 2.85 15.27
C PHE A 103 14.48 1.71 15.50
N LYS A 104 15.73 2.03 15.89
CA LYS A 104 16.76 1.04 16.11
C LYS A 104 16.46 0.13 17.30
N PRO A 105 16.09 0.64 18.49
CA PRO A 105 15.70 -0.21 19.62
C PRO A 105 14.57 -1.18 19.30
N PHE A 106 13.58 -0.75 18.50
CA PHE A 106 12.49 -1.61 18.06
C PHE A 106 12.99 -2.79 17.22
N ARG A 107 13.90 -2.55 16.26
CA ARG A 107 14.44 -3.62 15.39
C ARG A 107 15.31 -4.63 16.13
N GLU A 108 15.82 -4.28 17.29
CA GLU A 108 16.63 -5.15 18.15
C GLU A 108 15.79 -5.98 19.14
N LEU A 109 14.46 -5.84 19.13
CA LEU A 109 13.58 -6.63 19.99
C LEU A 109 13.64 -8.13 19.63
N PRO A 110 13.43 -9.02 20.61
CA PRO A 110 13.51 -10.47 20.41
C PRO A 110 12.26 -11.02 19.73
N PHE A 111 12.06 -10.66 18.48
CA PHE A 111 10.93 -11.11 17.68
C PHE A 111 11.00 -12.61 17.36
N GLU A 112 9.86 -13.29 17.48
CA GLU A 112 9.61 -14.59 16.88
C GLU A 112 9.03 -14.36 15.47
N GLU A 113 9.67 -14.89 14.43
CA GLU A 113 9.12 -14.79 13.06
C GLU A 113 8.02 -15.82 12.86
N ILE A 114 6.86 -15.38 12.37
CA ILE A 114 5.72 -16.21 11.99
C ILE A 114 5.34 -15.95 10.55
N SER A 115 4.65 -16.90 9.91
CA SER A 115 4.27 -16.78 8.50
C SER A 115 2.89 -17.35 8.21
N ILE A 116 2.34 -16.92 7.08
CA ILE A 116 1.15 -17.47 6.43
C ILE A 116 1.43 -17.68 4.94
N ASP A 117 0.72 -18.63 4.33
CA ASP A 117 0.68 -18.79 2.88
C ASP A 117 -0.63 -18.23 2.34
N THR A 118 -0.54 -17.40 1.30
CA THR A 118 -1.69 -16.79 0.64
C THR A 118 -2.26 -17.70 -0.46
N ASP A 119 -3.51 -17.41 -0.88
CA ASP A 119 -4.16 -18.21 -1.94
C ASP A 119 -3.50 -18.00 -3.32
N ASP A 120 -2.79 -16.91 -3.50
CA ASP A 120 -1.99 -16.61 -4.71
C ASP A 120 -0.53 -17.07 -4.63
N GLY A 121 -0.19 -17.90 -3.60
CA GLY A 121 1.08 -18.62 -3.49
C GLY A 121 2.25 -17.81 -2.94
N LEU A 122 1.99 -16.72 -2.22
CA LEU A 122 3.01 -15.96 -1.51
C LEU A 122 3.15 -16.46 -0.06
N THR A 123 4.37 -16.41 0.48
CA THR A 123 4.61 -16.54 1.92
C THR A 123 4.77 -15.14 2.52
N LEU A 124 3.83 -14.74 3.37
CA LEU A 124 3.90 -13.48 4.11
C LEU A 124 4.42 -13.73 5.53
N ARG A 125 5.15 -12.77 6.06
CA ARG A 125 5.84 -12.88 7.36
C ARG A 125 5.41 -11.77 8.31
N ALA A 126 5.48 -12.06 9.61
CA ALA A 126 5.26 -11.09 10.68
C ALA A 126 6.23 -11.35 11.83
N ASP A 127 6.48 -10.32 12.61
CA ASP A 127 7.27 -10.32 13.81
C ASP A 127 6.35 -10.38 15.03
N LEU A 128 6.41 -11.45 15.81
CA LEU A 128 5.62 -11.68 17.00
C LEU A 128 6.42 -11.35 18.27
N LEU A 129 5.81 -10.59 19.18
CA LEU A 129 6.25 -10.44 20.58
C LEU A 129 5.16 -10.96 21.50
N ARG A 130 5.50 -11.96 22.31
CA ARG A 130 4.56 -12.51 23.30
C ARG A 130 4.40 -11.57 24.47
N GLY A 131 3.15 -11.38 24.88
CA GLY A 131 2.76 -10.61 26.05
C GLY A 131 2.80 -11.40 27.36
N THR A 132 2.05 -10.92 28.35
CA THR A 132 1.97 -11.50 29.69
C THR A 132 0.71 -12.34 29.93
N GLY A 133 -0.01 -12.73 28.86
CA GLY A 133 -1.22 -13.56 28.96
C GLY A 133 -2.47 -12.76 29.33
N THR A 134 -2.62 -11.55 28.80
CA THR A 134 -3.80 -10.69 29.05
C THR A 134 -5.07 -11.14 28.33
N GLY A 135 -4.99 -12.13 27.43
CA GLY A 135 -6.09 -12.56 26.59
C GLY A 135 -6.38 -11.59 25.43
N VAL A 136 -5.39 -10.79 25.02
CA VAL A 136 -5.51 -9.84 23.90
C VAL A 136 -4.30 -9.96 22.98
N THR A 137 -4.57 -9.97 21.68
CA THR A 137 -3.57 -9.87 20.60
C THR A 137 -3.85 -8.61 19.78
N VAL A 138 -2.84 -7.78 19.56
CA VAL A 138 -2.91 -6.63 18.67
C VAL A 138 -2.06 -6.89 17.45
N MET A 139 -2.66 -6.76 16.26
CA MET A 139 -2.00 -6.96 14.98
C MET A 139 -1.79 -5.62 14.28
N PHE A 140 -0.58 -5.36 13.80
CA PHE A 140 -0.18 -4.08 13.22
C PHE A 140 0.08 -4.21 11.72
N PHE A 141 -0.51 -3.31 10.93
CA PHE A 141 -0.43 -3.25 9.47
C PHE A 141 0.12 -1.90 9.04
N HIS A 142 1.36 -1.88 8.56
CA HIS A 142 2.09 -0.65 8.21
C HIS A 142 1.61 0.01 6.90
N GLY A 143 2.03 1.24 6.70
CA GLY A 143 1.70 2.05 5.54
C GLY A 143 2.48 1.69 4.26
N TYR A 144 2.20 2.46 3.22
CA TYR A 144 2.80 2.33 1.90
C TYR A 144 4.31 2.61 1.93
N LYS A 145 5.10 1.68 1.37
CA LYS A 145 6.57 1.75 1.35
C LYS A 145 7.15 2.06 2.72
N SER A 146 6.63 1.36 3.72
CA SER A 146 7.02 1.44 5.10
C SER A 146 7.34 0.05 5.65
N GLU A 147 7.60 -0.04 6.94
CA GLU A 147 7.79 -1.26 7.69
C GLU A 147 7.28 -1.06 9.13
N PRO A 148 7.05 -2.14 9.91
CA PRO A 148 6.58 -2.02 11.29
C PRO A 148 7.38 -1.06 12.16
N ALA A 149 8.71 -1.05 12.03
CA ALA A 149 9.58 -0.17 12.80
C ALA A 149 9.37 1.32 12.49
N CYS A 150 9.06 1.66 11.21
CA CYS A 150 8.81 3.04 10.82
C CYS A 150 7.51 3.61 11.40
N ASP A 151 6.46 2.79 11.44
CA ASP A 151 5.11 3.27 11.75
C ASP A 151 4.72 3.04 13.22
N PHE A 152 5.26 2.00 13.86
CA PHE A 152 4.78 1.57 15.18
C PHE A 152 5.83 1.57 16.29
N ALA A 153 7.12 1.82 16.00
CA ALA A 153 8.16 1.78 17.01
C ALA A 153 7.89 2.76 18.18
N ALA A 154 7.41 3.97 17.88
CA ALA A 154 7.08 4.98 18.90
C ALA A 154 5.91 4.57 19.82
N MET A 155 5.04 3.66 19.35
CA MET A 155 3.89 3.14 20.11
C MET A 155 4.24 1.88 20.92
N TYR A 156 5.43 1.30 20.73
CA TYR A 156 5.80 0.00 21.33
C TYR A 156 5.69 0.00 22.85
N ASP A 157 6.27 1.00 23.52
CA ASP A 157 6.26 1.04 24.99
C ASP A 157 4.85 1.11 25.55
N PHE A 158 3.94 1.82 24.87
CA PHE A 158 2.53 1.84 25.22
C PHE A 158 1.90 0.46 25.17
N TYR A 159 1.98 -0.24 24.03
CA TYR A 159 1.38 -1.56 23.87
C TYR A 159 2.05 -2.63 24.78
N LYS A 160 3.37 -2.55 24.93
CA LYS A 160 4.12 -3.38 25.88
C LYS A 160 3.60 -3.22 27.31
N SER A 161 3.32 -1.97 27.75
CA SER A 161 2.78 -1.69 29.09
C SER A 161 1.43 -2.33 29.35
N LEU A 162 0.64 -2.61 28.28
CA LEU A 162 -0.64 -3.31 28.37
C LEU A 162 -0.48 -4.83 28.51
N GLY A 163 0.70 -5.37 28.25
CA GLY A 163 0.99 -6.81 28.35
C GLY A 163 0.34 -7.68 27.28
N HIS A 164 -0.09 -7.10 26.18
CA HIS A 164 -0.73 -7.82 25.06
C HIS A 164 0.28 -8.58 24.19
N ASP A 165 -0.17 -9.63 23.50
CA ASP A 165 0.59 -10.24 22.41
C ASP A 165 0.56 -9.30 21.19
N LEU A 166 1.72 -9.04 20.56
CA LEU A 166 1.86 -8.05 19.48
C LEU A 166 2.36 -8.73 18.22
N ILE A 167 1.63 -8.61 17.11
CA ILE A 167 1.99 -9.17 15.81
C ILE A 167 2.19 -8.03 14.82
N TYR A 168 3.42 -7.81 14.37
CA TYR A 168 3.78 -6.77 13.42
C TYR A 168 3.92 -7.39 12.02
N VAL A 169 2.91 -7.18 11.19
CA VAL A 169 2.83 -7.78 9.85
C VAL A 169 3.71 -7.01 8.86
N HIS A 170 4.58 -7.72 8.15
CA HIS A 170 5.16 -7.22 6.91
C HIS A 170 4.15 -7.44 5.80
N MET A 171 3.53 -6.38 5.30
CA MET A 171 2.49 -6.48 4.28
C MET A 171 3.06 -7.03 2.96
N ARG A 172 2.20 -7.59 2.09
CA ARG A 172 2.64 -8.10 0.77
C ARG A 172 3.51 -7.09 0.02
N ALA A 173 4.53 -7.57 -0.67
CA ALA A 173 5.51 -6.76 -1.40
C ALA A 173 6.30 -5.76 -0.53
N HIS A 174 6.39 -5.99 0.80
CA HIS A 174 7.19 -5.18 1.73
C HIS A 174 8.03 -6.05 2.66
N GLY A 175 9.16 -5.51 3.09
CA GLY A 175 10.01 -6.09 4.13
C GLY A 175 10.34 -7.57 3.91
N LYS A 176 10.01 -8.42 4.89
CA LYS A 176 10.29 -9.86 4.86
C LYS A 176 9.29 -10.68 4.04
N SER A 177 8.12 -10.13 3.69
CA SER A 177 7.06 -10.81 2.96
C SER A 177 7.34 -10.87 1.46
N ASP A 178 6.84 -11.92 0.81
CA ASP A 178 6.88 -12.09 -0.64
C ASP A 178 5.94 -11.08 -1.35
N GLY A 179 6.00 -11.07 -2.66
CA GLY A 179 5.14 -10.27 -3.52
C GLY A 179 5.91 -9.34 -4.44
N THR A 180 5.37 -9.14 -5.63
CA THR A 180 5.91 -8.23 -6.66
C THR A 180 5.16 -6.91 -6.69
N TYR A 181 3.86 -6.93 -6.39
CA TYR A 181 2.97 -5.78 -6.48
C TYR A 181 2.36 -5.47 -5.11
N ILE A 182 2.38 -4.18 -4.76
CA ILE A 182 1.71 -3.65 -3.56
C ILE A 182 0.20 -3.70 -3.81
N GLY A 183 -0.58 -4.24 -2.89
CA GLY A 183 -2.00 -4.51 -3.08
C GLY A 183 -2.94 -3.36 -2.73
N PHE A 184 -2.50 -2.37 -1.94
CA PHE A 184 -3.27 -1.20 -1.52
C PHE A 184 -4.66 -1.50 -0.93
N GLY A 185 -4.78 -2.64 -0.26
CA GLY A 185 -6.03 -3.13 0.29
C GLY A 185 -6.84 -3.99 -0.68
N ALA A 186 -6.72 -3.83 -2.00
CA ALA A 186 -7.44 -4.66 -2.96
C ALA A 186 -7.04 -6.14 -2.86
N LEU A 187 -5.75 -6.41 -2.64
CA LEU A 187 -5.22 -7.75 -2.39
C LEU A 187 -5.00 -8.01 -0.90
N ASP A 188 -4.45 -7.03 -0.17
CA ASP A 188 -4.06 -7.17 1.24
C ASP A 188 -5.24 -7.52 2.16
N ARG A 189 -6.49 -7.13 1.81
CA ARG A 189 -7.69 -7.46 2.58
C ARG A 189 -7.89 -8.97 2.77
N TYR A 190 -7.50 -9.77 1.80
CA TYR A 190 -7.57 -11.24 1.86
C TYR A 190 -6.45 -11.81 2.73
N ASP A 191 -5.28 -11.19 2.71
CA ASP A 191 -4.17 -11.56 3.60
C ASP A 191 -4.54 -11.32 5.06
N ILE A 192 -5.26 -10.22 5.35
CA ILE A 192 -5.72 -9.90 6.71
C ILE A 192 -6.64 -10.98 7.27
N VAL A 193 -7.52 -11.56 6.45
CA VAL A 193 -8.35 -12.71 6.88
C VAL A 193 -7.45 -13.84 7.38
N LYS A 194 -6.47 -14.27 6.56
CA LYS A 194 -5.52 -15.33 6.92
C LYS A 194 -4.68 -14.99 8.15
N TRP A 195 -4.28 -13.73 8.28
CA TRP A 195 -3.55 -13.27 9.46
C TRP A 195 -4.40 -13.33 10.73
N THR A 196 -5.70 -13.02 10.67
CA THR A 196 -6.59 -13.15 11.83
C THR A 196 -6.80 -14.62 12.23
N ASP A 197 -6.86 -15.53 11.25
CA ASP A 197 -6.90 -16.97 11.51
C ASP A 197 -5.60 -17.48 12.14
N LYS A 198 -4.45 -17.00 11.64
CA LYS A 198 -3.14 -17.33 12.22
C LYS A 198 -3.00 -16.83 13.67
N ALA A 199 -3.47 -15.62 13.94
CA ALA A 199 -3.48 -15.09 15.31
C ALA A 199 -4.37 -15.94 16.24
N ALA A 200 -5.54 -16.37 15.77
CA ALA A 200 -6.43 -17.26 16.54
C ALA A 200 -5.88 -18.69 16.70
N GLU A 201 -5.09 -19.20 15.74
CA GLU A 201 -4.36 -20.45 15.86
C GLU A 201 -3.31 -20.38 16.98
N LEU A 202 -2.54 -19.29 17.02
CA LEU A 202 -1.47 -19.08 18.02
C LEU A 202 -2.02 -18.75 19.42
N PHE A 203 -3.17 -18.05 19.47
CA PHE A 203 -3.80 -17.53 20.67
C PHE A 203 -5.32 -17.75 20.63
N PRO A 204 -5.81 -18.99 20.77
CA PRO A 204 -7.23 -19.32 20.54
C PRO A 204 -8.21 -18.60 21.48
N ASP A 205 -7.74 -18.25 22.67
CA ASP A 205 -8.54 -17.58 23.69
C ASP A 205 -8.40 -16.06 23.69
N ASN A 206 -7.52 -15.49 22.86
CA ASN A 206 -7.35 -14.06 22.81
C ASN A 206 -8.43 -13.36 21.96
N ASP A 207 -8.83 -12.18 22.41
CA ASP A 207 -9.51 -11.19 21.59
C ASP A 207 -8.48 -10.50 20.70
N ILE A 208 -8.81 -10.36 19.41
CA ILE A 208 -7.91 -9.81 18.39
C ILE A 208 -8.34 -8.38 18.04
N TYR A 209 -7.38 -7.46 18.02
CA TYR A 209 -7.57 -6.08 17.57
C TYR A 209 -6.63 -5.79 16.41
N LEU A 210 -7.16 -5.15 15.35
CA LEU A 210 -6.39 -4.81 14.16
C LEU A 210 -6.05 -3.32 14.21
N HIS A 211 -4.77 -2.99 14.08
CA HIS A 211 -4.28 -1.62 14.07
C HIS A 211 -3.55 -1.34 12.76
N GLY A 212 -4.13 -0.53 11.89
CA GLY A 212 -3.55 -0.14 10.62
C GLY A 212 -3.12 1.32 10.59
N MET A 213 -2.02 1.59 9.85
CA MET A 213 -1.52 2.92 9.54
C MET A 213 -1.65 3.17 8.03
N SER A 214 -2.30 4.27 7.59
CA SER A 214 -2.35 4.70 6.19
C SER A 214 -2.87 3.58 5.25
N MET A 215 -2.01 3.05 4.36
CA MET A 215 -2.34 1.91 3.51
C MET A 215 -2.76 0.68 4.35
N GLY A 216 -2.08 0.41 5.44
CA GLY A 216 -2.45 -0.67 6.36
C GLY A 216 -3.83 -0.43 6.99
N ALA A 217 -4.14 0.82 7.38
CA ALA A 217 -5.47 1.19 7.88
C ALA A 217 -6.56 0.99 6.83
N ALA A 218 -6.31 1.43 5.59
CA ALA A 218 -7.24 1.20 4.48
C ALA A 218 -7.44 -0.30 4.22
N SER A 219 -6.35 -1.10 4.26
CA SER A 219 -6.43 -2.55 4.06
C SER A 219 -7.27 -3.24 5.14
N VAL A 220 -7.08 -2.85 6.42
CA VAL A 220 -7.89 -3.35 7.53
C VAL A 220 -9.36 -2.93 7.37
N LEU A 221 -9.64 -1.66 7.08
CA LEU A 221 -11.01 -1.20 6.83
C LEU A 221 -11.68 -1.96 5.68
N GLN A 222 -10.94 -2.22 4.60
CA GLN A 222 -11.43 -2.93 3.43
C GLN A 222 -11.61 -4.44 3.66
N SER A 223 -11.03 -5.00 4.72
CA SER A 223 -11.26 -6.40 5.11
C SER A 223 -12.54 -6.59 5.95
N MET A 224 -13.14 -5.50 6.47
CA MET A 224 -14.27 -5.57 7.39
C MET A 224 -15.59 -6.07 6.77
N ASP A 225 -15.70 -6.18 5.45
CA ASP A 225 -16.82 -6.84 4.75
C ASP A 225 -16.51 -8.30 4.36
N LEU A 226 -15.34 -8.81 4.78
CA LEU A 226 -14.98 -10.22 4.63
C LEU A 226 -15.23 -10.98 5.94
N GLU A 227 -15.19 -12.31 5.86
CA GLU A 227 -15.32 -13.19 7.03
C GLU A 227 -14.00 -13.22 7.81
N LEU A 228 -13.78 -12.19 8.65
CA LEU A 228 -12.66 -12.16 9.58
C LEU A 228 -12.87 -13.21 10.70
N ASN A 229 -11.77 -13.66 11.32
CA ASN A 229 -11.88 -14.58 12.43
C ASN A 229 -12.80 -14.01 13.54
N LYS A 230 -13.65 -14.88 14.10
CA LYS A 230 -14.64 -14.51 15.13
C LYS A 230 -14.03 -13.87 16.40
N ASN A 231 -12.73 -14.02 16.60
CA ASN A 231 -12.02 -13.42 17.73
C ASN A 231 -11.67 -11.94 17.49
N VAL A 232 -11.88 -11.40 16.28
CA VAL A 232 -11.68 -9.96 16.01
C VAL A 232 -12.75 -9.16 16.73
N ARG A 233 -12.33 -8.21 17.58
CA ARG A 233 -13.18 -7.42 18.46
C ARG A 233 -13.17 -5.92 18.17
N GLY A 234 -12.24 -5.42 17.41
CA GLY A 234 -12.17 -4.02 17.10
C GLY A 234 -11.06 -3.68 16.11
N VAL A 235 -11.24 -2.55 15.46
CA VAL A 235 -10.32 -1.99 14.47
C VAL A 235 -9.89 -0.60 14.89
N ILE A 236 -8.58 -0.33 14.81
CA ILE A 236 -7.96 0.99 14.97
C ILE A 236 -7.40 1.35 13.59
N ALA A 237 -7.95 2.38 12.97
CA ALA A 237 -7.56 2.81 11.63
C ALA A 237 -7.03 4.25 11.68
N ASP A 238 -5.69 4.40 11.60
CA ASP A 238 -5.05 5.72 11.56
C ASP A 238 -4.77 6.13 10.12
N CYS A 239 -5.36 7.26 9.70
CA CYS A 239 -5.25 7.91 8.40
C CYS A 239 -5.51 7.00 7.17
N GLY A 240 -6.44 6.04 7.28
CA GLY A 240 -6.86 5.18 6.17
C GLY A 240 -7.70 5.93 5.13
N TYR A 241 -7.57 5.58 3.84
CA TYR A 241 -8.31 6.23 2.75
C TYR A 241 -9.63 5.53 2.42
N SER A 242 -10.56 6.29 1.79
CA SER A 242 -11.90 5.81 1.42
C SER A 242 -11.88 4.74 0.32
N ASP A 243 -11.08 4.98 -0.71
CA ASP A 243 -10.85 4.09 -1.85
C ASP A 243 -9.60 4.51 -2.63
N LEU A 244 -9.01 3.57 -3.35
CA LEU A 244 -7.74 3.79 -4.03
C LEU A 244 -7.88 4.74 -5.23
N ASN A 245 -9.01 4.73 -5.93
CA ASN A 245 -9.26 5.64 -7.05
C ASN A 245 -9.27 7.10 -6.57
N THR A 246 -9.97 7.39 -5.46
CA THR A 246 -10.06 8.74 -4.90
C THR A 246 -8.69 9.22 -4.43
N VAL A 247 -7.90 8.37 -3.73
CA VAL A 247 -6.57 8.80 -3.25
C VAL A 247 -5.62 9.06 -4.41
N PHE A 248 -5.60 8.23 -5.46
CA PHE A 248 -4.73 8.49 -6.61
C PHE A 248 -5.15 9.71 -7.42
N ARG A 249 -6.46 9.99 -7.58
CA ARG A 249 -6.92 11.23 -8.23
C ARG A 249 -6.51 12.47 -7.44
N ASN A 250 -6.60 12.41 -6.12
CA ASN A 250 -6.12 13.47 -5.24
C ASN A 250 -4.60 13.70 -5.42
N LEU A 251 -3.81 12.62 -5.34
CA LEU A 251 -2.35 12.70 -5.48
C LEU A 251 -1.92 13.17 -6.87
N VAL A 252 -2.47 12.61 -7.95
CA VAL A 252 -2.15 12.99 -9.33
C VAL A 252 -2.55 14.45 -9.61
N GLY A 253 -3.73 14.86 -9.16
CA GLY A 253 -4.22 16.22 -9.39
C GLY A 253 -3.49 17.26 -8.54
N GLN A 254 -3.34 17.04 -7.25
CA GLN A 254 -2.74 18.01 -6.32
C GLN A 254 -1.22 17.99 -6.30
N LEU A 255 -0.63 16.79 -6.35
CA LEU A 255 0.81 16.62 -6.21
C LEU A 255 1.56 16.82 -7.53
N TYR A 256 1.04 16.22 -8.61
CA TYR A 256 1.71 16.24 -9.90
C TYR A 256 1.11 17.26 -10.87
N HIS A 257 0.02 17.93 -10.50
CA HIS A 257 -0.73 18.87 -11.36
C HIS A 257 -1.06 18.29 -12.75
N LEU A 258 -1.27 16.96 -12.80
CA LEU A 258 -1.60 16.23 -14.03
C LEU A 258 -3.12 16.03 -14.13
N PRO A 259 -3.67 15.96 -15.36
CA PRO A 259 -5.06 15.60 -15.57
C PRO A 259 -5.39 14.23 -14.96
N THR A 260 -6.50 14.15 -14.22
CA THR A 260 -6.89 12.93 -13.50
C THR A 260 -7.22 11.74 -14.42
N MET A 261 -7.40 11.97 -15.73
CA MET A 261 -7.52 10.91 -16.73
C MET A 261 -6.31 9.95 -16.75
N PHE A 262 -5.13 10.40 -16.34
CA PHE A 262 -3.96 9.53 -16.22
C PHE A 262 -4.15 8.45 -15.15
N VAL A 263 -5.03 8.65 -14.17
CA VAL A 263 -5.39 7.63 -13.19
C VAL A 263 -6.15 6.48 -13.86
N ASP A 264 -7.01 6.76 -14.84
CA ASP A 264 -7.75 5.72 -15.57
C ASP A 264 -6.80 4.86 -16.42
N VAL A 265 -5.81 5.50 -17.07
CA VAL A 265 -4.74 4.81 -17.79
C VAL A 265 -3.90 3.95 -16.84
N PHE A 266 -3.54 4.51 -15.70
CA PHE A 266 -2.80 3.80 -14.66
C PHE A 266 -3.59 2.60 -14.12
N GLU A 267 -4.88 2.77 -13.78
CA GLU A 267 -5.77 1.69 -13.35
C GLU A 267 -5.83 0.56 -14.37
N TYR A 268 -6.03 0.90 -15.66
CA TYR A 268 -6.05 -0.10 -16.73
C TYR A 268 -4.75 -0.91 -16.82
N VAL A 269 -3.60 -0.24 -16.78
CA VAL A 269 -2.29 -0.93 -16.83
C VAL A 269 -2.03 -1.71 -15.54
N ASN A 270 -2.48 -1.19 -14.39
CA ASN A 270 -2.40 -1.90 -13.11
C ASN A 270 -3.22 -3.20 -13.13
N LEU A 271 -4.44 -3.15 -13.63
CA LEU A 271 -5.28 -4.33 -13.81
C LEU A 271 -4.59 -5.41 -14.68
N LEU A 272 -3.95 -4.99 -15.77
CA LEU A 272 -3.21 -5.91 -16.65
C LEU A 272 -1.94 -6.50 -16.02
N LYS A 273 -1.28 -5.79 -15.10
CA LYS A 273 0.02 -6.17 -14.52
C LYS A 273 -0.08 -6.77 -13.13
N ALA A 274 -0.87 -6.16 -12.28
CA ALA A 274 -1.01 -6.54 -10.87
C ALA A 274 -2.31 -7.30 -10.58
N GLY A 275 -3.24 -7.37 -11.55
CA GLY A 275 -4.44 -8.19 -11.47
C GLY A 275 -5.58 -7.55 -10.68
N TYR A 276 -5.51 -6.27 -10.27
CA TYR A 276 -6.58 -5.60 -9.55
C TYR A 276 -6.85 -4.17 -10.05
N GLY A 277 -8.10 -3.73 -9.97
CA GLY A 277 -8.54 -2.37 -10.28
C GLY A 277 -8.67 -1.51 -9.00
N PHE A 278 -8.72 -0.17 -9.17
CA PHE A 278 -8.74 0.76 -8.03
C PHE A 278 -10.10 0.90 -7.36
N LYS A 279 -11.15 0.31 -7.95
CA LYS A 279 -12.51 0.33 -7.42
C LYS A 279 -12.93 -0.99 -6.78
N GLU A 280 -12.07 -2.01 -6.79
CA GLU A 280 -12.38 -3.35 -6.27
C GLU A 280 -12.55 -3.35 -4.76
N ALA A 281 -11.79 -2.53 -4.04
CA ALA A 281 -11.89 -2.39 -2.60
C ALA A 281 -12.26 -0.95 -2.21
N SER A 282 -13.14 -0.81 -1.21
CA SER A 282 -13.62 0.47 -0.71
C SER A 282 -13.86 0.39 0.80
N SER A 283 -13.11 1.18 1.55
CA SER A 283 -13.28 1.30 3.00
C SER A 283 -14.70 1.74 3.36
N VAL A 284 -15.27 2.69 2.58
CA VAL A 284 -16.65 3.18 2.79
C VAL A 284 -17.68 2.06 2.67
N ARG A 285 -17.54 1.20 1.65
CA ARG A 285 -18.44 0.05 1.47
C ARG A 285 -18.29 -0.96 2.61
N SER A 286 -17.04 -1.31 2.93
CA SER A 286 -16.77 -2.36 3.90
C SER A 286 -17.24 -1.99 5.31
N VAL A 287 -17.01 -0.75 5.76
CA VAL A 287 -17.48 -0.30 7.08
C VAL A 287 -19.01 -0.14 7.15
N SER A 288 -19.70 -0.04 6.01
CA SER A 288 -21.16 0.13 5.99
C SER A 288 -21.92 -1.16 6.27
N VAL A 289 -21.26 -2.32 6.27
CA VAL A 289 -21.90 -3.65 6.44
C VAL A 289 -21.33 -4.43 7.63
N THR A 290 -20.29 -3.92 8.29
CA THR A 290 -19.66 -4.58 9.43
C THR A 290 -20.34 -4.26 10.74
N GLU A 291 -20.20 -5.16 11.73
CA GLU A 291 -20.58 -4.94 13.12
C GLU A 291 -19.35 -4.75 14.05
N ILE A 292 -18.13 -4.85 13.49
CA ILE A 292 -16.89 -4.74 14.24
C ILE A 292 -16.67 -3.28 14.67
N PRO A 293 -16.47 -2.99 15.97
CA PRO A 293 -16.22 -1.63 16.47
C PRO A 293 -15.00 -0.96 15.82
N LEU A 294 -15.12 0.34 15.54
CA LEU A 294 -14.10 1.13 14.83
C LEU A 294 -13.65 2.34 15.65
N LEU A 295 -12.36 2.42 15.93
CA LEU A 295 -11.68 3.68 16.29
C LEU A 295 -11.01 4.22 15.02
N TYR A 296 -11.56 5.31 14.47
CA TYR A 296 -10.97 5.98 13.33
C TYR A 296 -10.18 7.20 13.80
N ILE A 297 -8.94 7.33 13.36
CA ILE A 297 -8.01 8.40 13.77
C ILE A 297 -7.50 9.10 12.52
N CYS A 298 -7.42 10.43 12.53
CA CYS A 298 -6.81 11.19 11.43
C CYS A 298 -6.40 12.61 11.90
N GLY A 299 -5.42 13.17 11.19
CA GLY A 299 -5.08 14.59 11.32
C GLY A 299 -6.00 15.47 10.44
N ASP A 300 -6.34 16.66 10.91
CA ASP A 300 -7.14 17.61 10.12
C ASP A 300 -6.33 18.32 9.03
N SER A 301 -5.01 18.25 9.10
CA SER A 301 -4.06 18.84 8.15
C SER A 301 -3.42 17.81 7.20
N ASP A 302 -3.95 16.57 7.17
CA ASP A 302 -3.50 15.51 6.26
C ASP A 302 -3.83 15.86 4.80
N ARG A 303 -2.78 15.95 3.96
CA ARG A 303 -2.91 16.27 2.53
C ARG A 303 -2.89 15.04 1.62
N TYR A 304 -2.39 13.90 2.11
CA TYR A 304 -2.42 12.63 1.38
C TYR A 304 -3.79 11.99 1.43
N VAL A 305 -4.37 11.92 2.63
CA VAL A 305 -5.72 11.44 2.88
C VAL A 305 -6.52 12.57 3.54
N PRO A 306 -7.09 13.48 2.73
CA PRO A 306 -7.81 14.63 3.26
C PRO A 306 -8.95 14.24 4.19
N LYS A 307 -9.23 15.09 5.18
CA LYS A 307 -10.28 14.93 6.17
C LYS A 307 -11.62 14.46 5.59
N ASP A 308 -11.98 14.92 4.38
CA ASP A 308 -13.23 14.52 3.73
C ASP A 308 -13.30 13.02 3.43
N MET A 309 -12.16 12.36 3.14
CA MET A 309 -12.11 10.90 3.01
C MET A 309 -12.38 10.22 4.36
N ALA A 310 -11.77 10.74 5.43
CA ALA A 310 -11.98 10.25 6.79
C ALA A 310 -13.44 10.35 7.21
N MET A 311 -14.09 11.48 6.98
CA MET A 311 -15.49 11.71 7.31
C MET A 311 -16.42 10.79 6.53
N ARG A 312 -16.16 10.56 5.23
CA ARG A 312 -16.95 9.61 4.41
C ARG A 312 -16.90 8.19 4.98
N ILE A 313 -15.75 7.73 5.47
CA ILE A 313 -15.61 6.41 6.11
C ILE A 313 -16.38 6.40 7.43
N PHE A 314 -16.15 7.40 8.27
CA PHE A 314 -16.77 7.50 9.58
C PHE A 314 -18.31 7.56 9.49
N ASP A 315 -18.83 8.40 8.59
CA ASP A 315 -20.30 8.55 8.41
C ASP A 315 -20.93 7.25 7.89
N ALA A 316 -20.26 6.53 6.99
CA ALA A 316 -20.75 5.27 6.45
C ALA A 316 -20.73 4.10 7.44
N CYS A 317 -19.86 4.14 8.44
CA CYS A 317 -19.69 3.05 9.40
C CYS A 317 -20.97 2.90 10.25
N ARG A 318 -21.50 1.65 10.32
CA ARG A 318 -22.72 1.34 11.06
C ARG A 318 -22.48 0.71 12.42
N SER A 319 -21.30 0.17 12.65
CA SER A 319 -20.92 -0.38 13.95
C SER A 319 -20.70 0.71 14.99
N GLU A 320 -20.48 0.31 16.25
CA GLU A 320 -19.95 1.21 17.27
C GLU A 320 -18.68 1.88 16.72
N LYS A 321 -18.61 3.20 16.79
CA LYS A 321 -17.53 3.97 16.19
C LYS A 321 -17.11 5.17 17.02
N LYS A 322 -15.83 5.45 17.00
CA LYS A 322 -15.24 6.65 17.62
C LYS A 322 -14.28 7.33 16.67
N LEU A 323 -14.25 8.65 16.67
CA LEU A 323 -13.36 9.45 15.83
C LEU A 323 -12.41 10.24 16.73
N LEU A 324 -11.11 10.16 16.43
CA LEU A 324 -10.10 11.10 16.89
C LEU A 324 -9.63 11.96 15.71
N LEU A 325 -10.08 13.21 15.68
CA LEU A 325 -9.61 14.21 14.73
C LEU A 325 -8.56 15.09 15.39
N VAL A 326 -7.29 14.93 15.03
CA VAL A 326 -6.15 15.60 15.67
C VAL A 326 -5.85 16.93 15.00
N PRO A 327 -6.03 18.07 15.69
CA PRO A 327 -5.77 19.40 15.13
C PRO A 327 -4.29 19.58 14.74
N GLY A 328 -4.05 20.09 13.54
CA GLY A 328 -2.72 20.40 13.02
C GLY A 328 -1.86 19.18 12.65
N ALA A 329 -2.33 17.96 12.92
CA ALA A 329 -1.61 16.76 12.52
C ALA A 329 -1.71 16.53 11.00
N GLY A 330 -0.58 16.24 10.36
CA GLY A 330 -0.52 15.75 9.00
C GLY A 330 -0.64 14.22 8.93
N HIS A 331 -0.31 13.66 7.78
CA HIS A 331 -0.42 12.22 7.52
C HIS A 331 0.43 11.39 8.49
N ALA A 332 -0.18 10.39 9.13
CA ALA A 332 0.45 9.48 10.10
C ALA A 332 1.04 10.16 11.36
N ALA A 333 0.73 11.43 11.60
CA ALA A 333 1.29 12.20 12.72
C ALA A 333 0.38 12.27 13.97
N SER A 334 -0.77 11.59 13.93
CA SER A 334 -1.79 11.65 15.00
C SER A 334 -1.23 11.23 16.35
N TYR A 335 -0.47 10.14 16.42
CA TYR A 335 0.15 9.65 17.66
C TYR A 335 1.16 10.65 18.23
N MET A 336 2.01 11.22 17.39
CA MET A 336 2.97 12.25 17.83
C MET A 336 2.29 13.49 18.39
N CYS A 337 1.17 13.93 17.78
CA CYS A 337 0.50 15.19 18.12
C CYS A 337 -0.48 15.07 19.28
N ALA A 338 -1.07 13.89 19.52
CA ALA A 338 -2.13 13.68 20.51
C ALA A 338 -1.95 12.35 21.27
N LYS A 339 -0.74 12.07 21.73
CA LYS A 339 -0.36 10.78 22.32
C LYS A 339 -1.32 10.31 23.41
N ASP A 340 -1.57 11.14 24.41
CA ASP A 340 -2.35 10.74 25.59
C ASP A 340 -3.81 10.41 25.24
N GLU A 341 -4.42 11.21 24.35
CA GLU A 341 -5.79 10.98 23.88
C GLU A 341 -5.86 9.73 22.98
N TYR A 342 -4.88 9.56 22.10
CA TYR A 342 -4.74 8.38 21.25
C TYR A 342 -4.69 7.10 22.10
N GLU A 343 -3.78 7.05 23.08
CA GLU A 343 -3.60 5.90 23.97
C GLU A 343 -4.86 5.65 24.84
N ALA A 344 -5.52 6.71 25.31
CA ALA A 344 -6.76 6.58 26.07
C ALA A 344 -7.88 5.95 25.25
N LEU A 345 -8.05 6.37 23.99
CA LEU A 345 -9.08 5.84 23.10
C LEU A 345 -8.80 4.40 22.67
N VAL A 346 -7.53 4.06 22.43
CA VAL A 346 -7.14 2.66 22.14
C VAL A 346 -7.45 1.77 23.34
N LYS A 347 -7.10 2.18 24.56
CA LYS A 347 -7.45 1.43 25.79
C LYS A 347 -8.96 1.28 25.96
N GLU A 348 -9.71 2.34 25.69
CA GLU A 348 -11.17 2.34 25.75
C GLU A 348 -11.77 1.33 24.77
N LEU A 349 -11.37 1.36 23.49
CA LEU A 349 -11.82 0.39 22.48
C LEU A 349 -11.56 -1.05 22.93
N ILE A 350 -10.32 -1.33 23.39
CA ILE A 350 -9.94 -2.68 23.83
C ILE A 350 -10.77 -3.11 25.04
N ASN A 351 -10.89 -2.27 26.06
CA ASN A 351 -11.58 -2.65 27.30
C ASN A 351 -13.09 -2.83 27.13
N ASN A 352 -13.73 -2.00 26.29
CA ASN A 352 -15.18 -2.06 26.08
C ASN A 352 -15.63 -3.26 25.24
N ASN A 353 -14.74 -3.80 24.39
CA ASN A 353 -15.08 -4.81 23.39
C ASN A 353 -14.47 -6.19 23.69
N ARG A 354 -13.91 -6.40 24.87
CA ARG A 354 -13.44 -7.73 25.30
C ARG A 354 -14.60 -8.71 25.51
N ARG A 355 -14.37 -9.99 25.23
CA ARG A 355 -15.28 -11.05 25.65
C ARG A 355 -15.53 -10.92 27.17
N LYS A 356 -16.79 -10.91 27.54
CA LYS A 356 -17.18 -11.03 28.95
C LYS A 356 -17.00 -12.50 29.33
N ASN A 357 -16.03 -12.78 30.22
CA ASN A 357 -15.86 -14.11 30.82
C ASN A 357 -17.10 -14.53 31.61
#